data_d4aaee62bb7d2159fec74d39f1873e5e
#
_entry.id   d4aaee62bb7d2159fec74d39f1873e5e
#
_cell.length_a   1.000
_cell.length_b   1.000
_cell.length_c   1.000
_cell.angle_alpha   90.00
_cell.angle_beta   90.00
_cell.angle_gamma   90.00
#
_symmetry.space_group_name_H-M   'P 1'
#
loop_
_entity.id
_entity.type
_entity.pdbx_description
1 polymer ?
#
loop_
_entity_poly.entity_id
_entity_poly.type
_entity_poly.pdbx_seq_one_letter_code
_entity_poly.pdbx_strand_id
1 'polypeptide(L)'
;VFLDLVMTSLGAYFLSRKRVMFKKPIMLFIVFTMFFSGGMIPFYINLKELHLTNTLWGLIIPFMITTSNLIILRTSFESIPESLIEAAQIDGAGHIRILTTIVLPLSKAMLAVMVLYYGVSIWNSWFWASAILRNREMYPLQIILREILLSNDTSSMTAGASATDTEAIGMTIKYATIMVATVPIL
;
A
#
# COMPACT_ATOMS: atom_id res chain seq x y z
N VAL A 1 3.97 -3.77 -3.53
CA VAL A 1 5.11 -3.35 -2.66
C VAL A 1 6.29 -2.86 -3.48
N PHE A 2 6.85 -3.65 -4.41
CA PHE A 2 8.02 -3.22 -5.19
C PHE A 2 7.78 -1.93 -5.97
N LEU A 3 6.69 -1.85 -6.73
CA LEU A 3 6.32 -0.65 -7.49
C LEU A 3 6.08 0.55 -6.57
N ASP A 4 5.43 0.34 -5.43
CA ASP A 4 5.16 1.39 -4.44
C ASP A 4 6.46 1.96 -3.87
N LEU A 5 7.42 1.09 -3.56
CA LEU A 5 8.76 1.51 -3.10
C LEU A 5 9.52 2.30 -4.17
N VAL A 6 9.50 1.82 -5.42
CA VAL A 6 10.20 2.51 -6.52
C VAL A 6 9.60 3.91 -6.73
N MET A 7 8.29 4.00 -6.85
CA MET A 7 7.60 5.28 -7.11
C MET A 7 7.72 6.24 -5.93
N THR A 8 7.55 5.73 -4.70
CA THR A 8 7.72 6.53 -3.49
C THR A 8 9.16 7.00 -3.33
N SER A 9 10.16 6.16 -3.62
CA SER A 9 11.57 6.52 -3.54
C SER A 9 11.94 7.60 -4.56
N LEU A 10 11.46 7.49 -5.80
CA LEU A 10 11.67 8.51 -6.82
C LEU A 10 11.03 9.85 -6.42
N GLY A 11 9.78 9.83 -5.95
CA GLY A 11 9.07 11.03 -5.48
C GLY A 11 9.73 11.65 -4.25
N ALA A 12 10.11 10.83 -3.26
CA ALA A 12 10.80 11.27 -2.05
C ALA A 12 12.18 11.87 -2.37
N TYR A 13 12.94 11.25 -3.27
CA TYR A 13 14.22 11.75 -3.72
C TYR A 13 14.08 13.12 -4.40
N PHE A 14 13.15 13.25 -5.35
CA PHE A 14 12.88 14.51 -6.00
C PHE A 14 12.54 15.60 -4.98
N LEU A 15 11.60 15.34 -4.07
CA LEU A 15 11.16 16.30 -3.07
C LEU A 15 12.18 16.56 -1.95
N SER A 16 13.18 15.69 -1.76
CA SER A 16 14.24 15.89 -0.77
C SER A 16 15.30 16.90 -1.21
N ARG A 17 15.46 17.14 -2.53
CA ARG A 17 16.52 18.02 -3.06
C ARG A 17 16.22 19.49 -2.83
N LYS A 18 17.23 20.28 -2.46
CA LYS A 18 17.09 21.74 -2.17
C LYS A 18 16.88 22.57 -3.44
N ARG A 19 17.46 22.15 -4.56
CA ARG A 19 17.48 22.88 -5.84
C ARG A 19 16.23 22.68 -6.70
N VAL A 20 15.22 21.93 -6.23
CA VAL A 20 13.99 21.69 -7.00
C VAL A 20 13.13 22.95 -6.99
N MET A 21 12.83 23.42 -8.21
CA MET A 21 11.89 24.54 -8.40
C MET A 21 10.49 24.15 -7.93
N PHE A 22 9.79 25.11 -7.33
CA PHE A 22 8.41 24.92 -6.86
C PHE A 22 8.20 23.79 -5.81
N LYS A 23 9.27 23.38 -5.12
CA LYS A 23 9.20 22.34 -4.07
C LYS A 23 8.11 22.63 -3.02
N LYS A 24 8.00 23.88 -2.55
CA LYS A 24 7.01 24.26 -1.53
C LYS A 24 5.57 24.12 -2.02
N PRO A 25 5.16 24.69 -3.18
CA PRO A 25 3.80 24.53 -3.69
C PRO A 25 3.47 23.08 -4.06
N ILE A 26 4.40 22.30 -4.62
CA ILE A 26 4.20 20.87 -4.89
C ILE A 26 3.93 20.11 -3.60
N MET A 27 4.74 20.36 -2.56
CA MET A 27 4.56 19.72 -1.26
C MET A 27 3.23 20.09 -0.61
N LEU A 28 2.83 21.38 -0.70
CA LEU A 28 1.54 21.85 -0.19
C LEU A 28 0.38 21.13 -0.91
N PHE A 29 0.46 20.98 -2.23
CA PHE A 29 -0.53 20.28 -3.01
C PHE A 29 -0.63 18.79 -2.63
N ILE A 30 0.51 18.12 -2.45
CA ILE A 30 0.55 16.71 -2.00
C ILE A 30 -0.07 16.57 -0.60
N VAL A 31 0.27 17.44 0.34
CA VAL A 31 -0.31 17.44 1.69
C VAL A 31 -1.81 17.75 1.65
N PHE A 32 -2.23 18.68 0.79
CA PHE A 32 -3.65 19.01 0.60
C PHE A 32 -4.46 17.76 0.21
N THR A 33 -3.96 16.93 -0.72
CA THR A 33 -4.65 15.68 -1.11
C THR A 33 -4.83 14.69 0.03
N MET A 34 -4.05 14.78 1.10
CA MET A 34 -4.19 13.93 2.27
C MET A 34 -5.46 14.26 3.09
N PHE A 35 -5.83 15.54 3.13
CA PHE A 35 -6.98 16.02 3.93
C PHE A 35 -8.28 16.10 3.11
N PHE A 36 -8.18 16.18 1.78
CA PHE A 36 -9.34 16.30 0.90
C PHE A 36 -9.49 15.05 0.04
N SER A 37 -10.54 14.30 0.30
CA SER A 37 -10.94 13.12 -0.46
C SER A 37 -12.29 13.36 -1.11
N GLY A 38 -12.42 13.02 -2.38
CA GLY A 38 -13.71 13.10 -3.10
C GLY A 38 -14.72 12.05 -2.66
N GLY A 39 -14.33 11.10 -1.80
CA GLY A 39 -15.15 9.98 -1.38
C GLY A 39 -15.07 8.77 -2.31
N MET A 40 -15.71 7.68 -1.88
CA MET A 40 -15.66 6.40 -2.57
C MET A 40 -16.35 6.40 -3.94
N ILE A 41 -17.52 7.05 -4.03
CA ILE A 41 -18.34 7.04 -5.26
C ILE A 41 -17.64 7.76 -6.41
N PRO A 42 -17.19 9.02 -6.29
CA PRO A 42 -16.41 9.70 -7.32
C PRO A 42 -15.12 8.96 -7.69
N PHE A 43 -14.45 8.38 -6.71
CA PHE A 43 -13.24 7.58 -6.95
C PHE A 43 -13.55 6.35 -7.83
N TYR A 44 -14.62 5.61 -7.54
CA TYR A 44 -15.03 4.45 -8.33
C TYR A 44 -15.45 4.84 -9.76
N ILE A 45 -16.18 5.96 -9.92
CA ILE A 45 -16.60 6.47 -11.25
C ILE A 45 -15.36 6.79 -12.08
N ASN A 46 -14.37 7.48 -11.50
CA ASN A 46 -13.10 7.80 -12.17
C ASN A 46 -12.35 6.54 -12.61
N LEU A 47 -12.28 5.51 -11.76
CA LEU A 47 -11.68 4.22 -12.16
C LEU A 47 -12.43 3.55 -13.30
N LYS A 48 -13.75 3.67 -13.33
CA LYS A 48 -14.59 3.13 -14.40
C LYS A 48 -14.35 3.86 -15.73
N GLU A 49 -14.25 5.17 -15.72
CA GLU A 49 -13.93 5.98 -16.90
C GLU A 49 -12.55 5.69 -17.45
N LEU A 50 -11.57 5.43 -16.58
CA LEU A 50 -10.22 5.03 -16.96
C LEU A 50 -10.09 3.55 -17.37
N HIS A 51 -11.20 2.79 -17.42
CA HIS A 51 -11.22 1.35 -17.72
C HIS A 51 -10.35 0.49 -16.80
N LEU A 52 -10.13 0.94 -15.57
CA LEU A 52 -9.32 0.25 -14.55
C LEU A 52 -10.14 -0.67 -13.64
N THR A 53 -11.47 -0.68 -13.75
CA THR A 53 -12.35 -1.60 -13.00
C THR A 53 -12.15 -3.04 -13.49
N ASN A 54 -12.24 -4.00 -12.55
CA ASN A 54 -12.02 -5.42 -12.80
C ASN A 54 -10.63 -5.75 -13.38
N THR A 55 -9.61 -4.97 -12.98
CA THR A 55 -8.20 -5.20 -13.34
C THR A 55 -7.33 -5.08 -12.11
N LEU A 56 -6.20 -5.81 -12.07
CA LEU A 56 -5.20 -5.67 -11.02
C LEU A 56 -4.56 -4.26 -11.01
N TRP A 57 -4.46 -3.63 -12.18
CA TRP A 57 -3.96 -2.26 -12.30
C TRP A 57 -4.84 -1.24 -11.59
N GLY A 58 -6.14 -1.48 -11.50
CA GLY A 58 -7.07 -0.65 -10.72
C GLY A 58 -6.81 -0.68 -9.21
N LEU A 59 -6.15 -1.73 -8.70
CA LEU A 59 -5.70 -1.82 -7.32
C LEU A 59 -4.27 -1.29 -7.11
N ILE A 60 -3.44 -1.31 -8.15
CA ILE A 60 -2.03 -0.92 -8.04
C ILE A 60 -1.86 0.58 -8.24
N ILE A 61 -2.31 1.11 -9.38
CA ILE A 61 -2.01 2.49 -9.80
C ILE A 61 -2.51 3.54 -8.80
N PRO A 62 -3.78 3.51 -8.33
CA PRO A 62 -4.28 4.56 -7.45
C PRO A 62 -3.66 4.56 -6.05
N PHE A 63 -3.17 3.42 -5.59
CA PHE A 63 -2.62 3.23 -4.24
C PHE A 63 -1.10 3.14 -4.20
N MET A 64 -0.43 3.29 -5.36
CA MET A 64 1.02 3.13 -5.51
C MET A 64 1.83 4.12 -4.65
N ILE A 65 1.31 5.31 -4.40
CA ILE A 65 1.97 6.32 -3.56
C ILE A 65 1.02 6.74 -2.44
N THR A 66 1.43 6.50 -1.22
CA THR A 66 0.75 7.02 -0.03
C THR A 66 1.46 8.28 0.44
N THR A 67 0.74 9.38 0.59
CA THR A 67 1.31 10.68 0.97
C THR A 67 2.12 10.62 2.28
N SER A 68 1.62 9.89 3.28
CA SER A 68 2.32 9.72 4.57
C SER A 68 3.70 9.05 4.36
N ASN A 69 3.75 7.94 3.62
CA ASN A 69 4.98 7.20 3.35
C ASN A 69 5.97 8.05 2.53
N LEU A 70 5.46 8.82 1.56
CA LEU A 70 6.25 9.75 0.77
C LEU A 70 6.93 10.80 1.65
N ILE A 71 6.20 11.40 2.60
CA ILE A 71 6.72 12.42 3.51
C ILE A 71 7.78 11.83 4.44
N ILE A 72 7.52 10.66 5.01
CA ILE A 72 8.46 9.98 5.92
C ILE A 72 9.77 9.65 5.18
N LEU A 73 9.67 9.05 3.99
CA LEU A 73 10.84 8.68 3.20
C LEU A 73 11.61 9.91 2.71
N ARG A 74 10.90 10.97 2.31
CA ARG A 74 11.50 12.26 1.97
C ARG A 74 12.32 12.83 3.13
N THR A 75 11.76 12.84 4.35
CA THR A 75 12.45 13.36 5.55
C THR A 75 13.71 12.56 5.83
N SER A 76 13.66 11.24 5.67
CA SER A 76 14.85 10.38 5.77
C SER A 76 15.92 10.74 4.72
N PHE A 77 15.51 11.00 3.47
CA PHE A 77 16.47 11.39 2.42
C PHE A 77 17.03 12.81 2.62
N GLU A 78 16.29 13.70 3.28
CA GLU A 78 16.76 15.04 3.65
C GLU A 78 17.80 15.03 4.78
N SER A 79 17.83 13.97 5.60
CA SER A 79 18.84 13.83 6.66
C SER A 79 20.23 13.43 6.14
N ILE A 80 20.34 13.00 4.87
CA ILE A 80 21.62 12.66 4.24
C ILE A 80 22.39 13.96 3.96
N PRO A 81 23.66 14.08 4.39
CA PRO A 81 24.48 15.26 4.15
C PRO A 81 24.56 15.61 2.66
N GLU A 82 24.29 16.88 2.33
CA GLU A 82 24.28 17.33 0.94
C GLU A 82 25.66 17.27 0.30
N SER A 83 26.71 17.39 1.10
CA SER A 83 28.09 17.27 0.64
C SER A 83 28.40 15.96 -0.06
N LEU A 84 27.78 14.82 0.36
CA LEU A 84 27.92 13.54 -0.32
C LEU A 84 27.31 13.55 -1.73
N ILE A 85 26.23 14.28 -1.89
CA ILE A 85 25.51 14.38 -3.16
C ILE A 85 26.24 15.33 -4.10
N GLU A 86 26.74 16.46 -3.56
CA GLU A 86 27.55 17.43 -4.31
C GLU A 86 28.86 16.80 -4.79
N ALA A 87 29.56 16.03 -3.94
CA ALA A 87 30.76 15.30 -4.33
C ALA A 87 30.48 14.34 -5.50
N ALA A 88 29.42 13.55 -5.40
CA ALA A 88 29.02 12.65 -6.48
C ALA A 88 28.62 13.38 -7.78
N GLN A 89 28.04 14.59 -7.68
CA GLN A 89 27.74 15.41 -8.86
C GLN A 89 29.02 15.95 -9.51
N ILE A 90 30.03 16.34 -8.74
CA ILE A 90 31.34 16.74 -9.23
C ILE A 90 32.03 15.59 -9.97
N ASP A 91 31.86 14.36 -9.45
CA ASP A 91 32.34 13.13 -10.11
C ASP A 91 31.52 12.74 -11.35
N GLY A 92 30.55 13.56 -11.77
CA GLY A 92 29.72 13.34 -12.95
C GLY A 92 28.58 12.33 -12.79
N ALA A 93 28.22 11.96 -11.54
CA ALA A 93 27.11 11.06 -11.30
C ALA A 93 25.75 11.73 -11.57
N GLY A 94 24.94 11.14 -12.42
CA GLY A 94 23.55 11.57 -12.65
C GLY A 94 22.63 11.24 -11.46
N HIS A 95 21.46 11.89 -11.41
CA HIS A 95 20.52 11.77 -10.28
C HIS A 95 20.08 10.32 -9.99
N ILE A 96 19.85 9.50 -11.01
CA ILE A 96 19.48 8.08 -10.82
C ILE A 96 20.63 7.30 -10.17
N ARG A 97 21.86 7.54 -10.62
CA ARG A 97 23.04 6.91 -10.02
C ARG A 97 23.23 7.32 -8.57
N ILE A 98 23.08 8.61 -8.25
CA ILE A 98 23.11 9.12 -6.86
C ILE A 98 22.05 8.44 -6.00
N LEU A 99 20.81 8.34 -6.51
CA LEU A 99 19.72 7.68 -5.79
C LEU A 99 20.09 6.23 -5.50
N THR A 100 20.53 5.45 -6.49
CA THR A 100 20.73 4.01 -6.33
C THR A 100 22.02 3.64 -5.59
N THR A 101 23.09 4.43 -5.73
CA THR A 101 24.40 4.09 -5.14
C THR A 101 24.67 4.79 -3.81
N ILE A 102 23.99 5.90 -3.51
CA ILE A 102 24.23 6.68 -2.28
C ILE A 102 22.99 6.70 -1.39
N VAL A 103 21.89 7.25 -1.92
CA VAL A 103 20.71 7.56 -1.09
C VAL A 103 20.00 6.29 -0.60
N LEU A 104 19.68 5.34 -1.48
CA LEU A 104 19.00 4.10 -1.11
C LEU A 104 19.86 3.24 -0.15
N PRO A 105 21.18 3.03 -0.38
CA PRO A 105 21.99 2.27 0.56
C PRO A 105 22.13 2.93 1.94
N LEU A 106 22.23 4.24 2.02
CA LEU A 106 22.28 4.97 3.29
C LEU A 106 20.94 4.96 4.04
N SER A 107 19.84 4.80 3.34
CA SER A 107 18.47 4.77 3.91
C SER A 107 17.90 3.36 4.04
N LYS A 108 18.70 2.30 4.07
CA LYS A 108 18.23 0.90 4.13
C LYS A 108 17.26 0.62 5.27
N ALA A 109 17.54 1.17 6.46
CA ALA A 109 16.65 1.00 7.61
C ALA A 109 15.25 1.58 7.34
N MET A 110 15.18 2.79 6.78
CA MET A 110 13.90 3.41 6.44
C MET A 110 13.19 2.67 5.30
N LEU A 111 13.94 2.17 4.31
CA LEU A 111 13.36 1.35 3.24
C LEU A 111 12.75 0.06 3.79
N ALA A 112 13.38 -0.60 4.76
CA ALA A 112 12.82 -1.77 5.44
C ALA A 112 11.49 -1.43 6.15
N VAL A 113 11.41 -0.28 6.81
CA VAL A 113 10.15 0.23 7.41
C VAL A 113 9.09 0.46 6.33
N MET A 114 9.46 1.02 5.17
CA MET A 114 8.52 1.23 4.06
C MET A 114 8.01 -0.10 3.47
N VAL A 115 8.88 -1.12 3.36
CA VAL A 115 8.46 -2.48 2.96
C VAL A 115 7.40 -3.02 3.90
N LEU A 116 7.60 -2.85 5.21
CA LEU A 116 6.64 -3.29 6.22
C LEU A 116 5.31 -2.52 6.10
N TYR A 117 5.35 -1.20 6.00
CA TYR A 117 4.14 -0.37 5.90
C TYR A 117 3.31 -0.70 4.66
N TYR A 118 3.93 -0.79 3.49
CA TYR A 118 3.25 -1.19 2.26
C TYR A 118 2.80 -2.65 2.31
N GLY A 119 3.64 -3.55 2.82
CA GLY A 119 3.32 -4.97 2.96
C GLY A 119 2.08 -5.20 3.80
N VAL A 120 2.03 -4.63 5.00
CA VAL A 120 0.87 -4.73 5.91
C VAL A 120 -0.37 -4.07 5.31
N SER A 121 -0.22 -2.89 4.68
CA SER A 121 -1.33 -2.19 4.03
C SER A 121 -1.95 -3.02 2.90
N ILE A 122 -1.13 -3.59 2.02
CA ILE A 122 -1.58 -4.42 0.90
C ILE A 122 -2.18 -5.73 1.40
N TRP A 123 -1.58 -6.36 2.41
CA TRP A 123 -2.13 -7.57 3.03
C TRP A 123 -3.55 -7.34 3.54
N ASN A 124 -3.82 -6.19 4.15
CA ASN A 124 -5.14 -5.85 4.71
C ASN A 124 -6.11 -5.21 3.69
N SER A 125 -5.75 -5.07 2.42
CA SER A 125 -6.50 -4.31 1.41
C SER A 125 -7.71 -5.05 0.81
N TRP A 126 -8.56 -5.68 1.64
CA TRP A 126 -9.75 -6.39 1.16
C TRP A 126 -10.85 -5.46 0.62
N PHE A 127 -11.02 -4.27 1.20
CA PHE A 127 -12.15 -3.39 0.92
C PHE A 127 -12.15 -2.88 -0.53
N TRP A 128 -11.07 -2.25 -0.97
CA TRP A 128 -10.95 -1.76 -2.33
C TRP A 128 -10.90 -2.89 -3.36
N ALA A 129 -10.30 -4.02 -3.00
CA ALA A 129 -10.29 -5.18 -3.87
C ALA A 129 -11.71 -5.72 -4.09
N SER A 130 -12.56 -5.78 -3.05
CA SER A 130 -13.97 -6.20 -3.19
C SER A 130 -14.82 -5.19 -3.97
N ALA A 131 -14.48 -3.90 -3.93
CA ALA A 131 -15.21 -2.86 -4.65
C ALA A 131 -14.83 -2.80 -6.15
N ILE A 132 -13.57 -3.03 -6.49
CA ILE A 132 -13.01 -2.84 -7.84
C ILE A 132 -13.04 -4.13 -8.66
N LEU A 133 -12.71 -5.28 -8.04
CA LEU A 133 -12.65 -6.57 -8.72
C LEU A 133 -14.02 -7.24 -8.73
N ARG A 134 -14.33 -7.92 -9.83
CA ARG A 134 -15.53 -8.75 -9.99
C ARG A 134 -15.19 -10.20 -10.28
N ASN A 135 -14.00 -10.45 -10.82
CA ASN A 135 -13.56 -11.81 -11.13
C ASN A 135 -12.93 -12.45 -9.89
N ARG A 136 -13.51 -13.56 -9.42
CA ARG A 136 -13.10 -14.27 -8.22
C ARG A 136 -11.65 -14.79 -8.29
N GLU A 137 -11.14 -15.08 -9.48
CA GLU A 137 -9.77 -15.55 -9.68
C GLU A 137 -8.72 -14.49 -9.34
N MET A 138 -9.10 -13.19 -9.35
CA MET A 138 -8.22 -12.07 -9.02
C MET A 138 -8.34 -11.63 -7.54
N TYR A 139 -9.17 -12.31 -6.74
CA TYR A 139 -9.39 -11.90 -5.36
C TYR A 139 -8.16 -12.14 -4.49
N PRO A 140 -7.71 -11.15 -3.72
CA PRO A 140 -6.69 -11.36 -2.70
C PRO A 140 -7.23 -12.29 -1.60
N LEU A 141 -6.30 -12.99 -0.94
CA LEU A 141 -6.60 -13.97 0.10
C LEU A 141 -7.54 -13.43 1.18
N GLN A 142 -7.39 -12.17 1.58
CA GLN A 142 -8.20 -11.53 2.62
C GLN A 142 -9.71 -11.47 2.29
N ILE A 143 -10.09 -11.35 1.01
CA ILE A 143 -11.51 -11.42 0.61
C ILE A 143 -12.03 -12.82 0.83
N ILE A 144 -11.28 -13.86 0.42
CA ILE A 144 -11.67 -15.26 0.55
C ILE A 144 -11.79 -15.64 2.03
N LEU A 145 -10.82 -15.24 2.86
CA LEU A 145 -10.89 -15.49 4.31
C LEU A 145 -12.11 -14.81 4.94
N ARG A 146 -12.43 -13.60 4.51
CA ARG A 146 -13.63 -12.88 4.97
C ARG A 146 -14.92 -13.58 4.53
N GLU A 147 -15.00 -14.04 3.28
CA GLU A 147 -16.15 -14.82 2.80
C GLU A 147 -16.39 -16.08 3.64
N ILE A 148 -15.32 -16.81 3.98
CA ILE A 148 -15.38 -18.00 4.85
C ILE A 148 -15.92 -17.63 6.24
N LEU A 149 -15.43 -16.55 6.84
CA LEU A 149 -15.89 -16.10 8.16
C LEU A 149 -17.37 -15.73 8.15
N LEU A 150 -17.83 -15.00 7.13
CA LEU A 150 -19.22 -14.56 7.01
C LEU A 150 -20.16 -15.73 6.69
N SER A 151 -19.77 -16.68 5.85
CA SER A 151 -20.57 -17.84 5.53
C SER A 151 -20.78 -18.78 6.73
N ASN A 152 -19.76 -18.91 7.58
CA ASN A 152 -19.87 -19.70 8.82
C ASN A 152 -20.77 -19.02 9.87
N ASP A 153 -20.77 -17.70 9.98
CA ASP A 153 -21.66 -16.97 10.88
C ASP A 153 -23.15 -17.11 10.43
N THR A 154 -23.43 -17.05 9.12
CA THR A 154 -24.79 -17.21 8.60
C THR A 154 -25.32 -18.64 8.71
N SER A 155 -24.48 -19.65 8.55
CA SER A 155 -24.90 -21.05 8.72
C SER A 155 -25.18 -21.41 10.19
N SER A 156 -24.49 -20.79 11.14
CA SER A 156 -24.78 -20.96 12.57
C SER A 156 -26.09 -20.29 12.99
N MET A 157 -26.54 -19.24 12.30
CA MET A 157 -27.82 -18.55 12.56
C MET A 157 -29.02 -19.27 11.97
N THR A 158 -28.84 -20.06 10.89
CA THR A 158 -29.93 -20.78 10.20
C THR A 158 -30.10 -22.23 10.61
N ALA A 159 -29.10 -22.83 11.26
CA ALA A 159 -29.16 -24.22 11.73
C ALA A 159 -29.89 -24.33 13.06
N GLY A 160 -31.22 -24.35 13.02
CA GLY A 160 -32.04 -24.77 14.11
C GLY A 160 -31.90 -26.29 14.35
N ALA A 161 -31.50 -26.66 15.53
CA ALA A 161 -31.84 -27.91 16.25
C ALA A 161 -31.23 -29.28 15.86
N SER A 162 -30.12 -29.40 15.10
CA SER A 162 -29.44 -30.72 14.99
C SER A 162 -27.93 -30.64 14.71
N ALA A 163 -27.19 -29.67 15.32
CA ALA A 163 -25.92 -29.24 14.76
C ALA A 163 -24.75 -29.14 15.76
N THR A 164 -24.64 -30.00 16.78
CA THR A 164 -23.47 -29.99 17.68
C THR A 164 -22.13 -30.22 16.96
N ASP A 165 -22.11 -31.12 15.97
CA ASP A 165 -20.87 -31.42 15.21
C ASP A 165 -20.57 -30.37 14.17
N THR A 166 -21.60 -29.81 13.50
CA THR A 166 -21.46 -28.77 12.50
C THR A 166 -21.01 -27.44 13.13
N GLU A 167 -21.47 -27.14 14.34
CA GLU A 167 -21.10 -25.94 15.10
C GLU A 167 -19.63 -26.00 15.56
N ALA A 168 -19.16 -27.16 16.03
CA ALA A 168 -17.76 -27.36 16.42
C ALA A 168 -16.80 -27.22 15.22
N ILE A 169 -17.18 -27.76 14.04
CA ILE A 169 -16.39 -27.61 12.81
C ILE A 169 -16.38 -26.15 12.35
N GLY A 170 -17.51 -25.44 12.40
CA GLY A 170 -17.61 -24.04 12.05
C GLY A 170 -16.72 -23.16 12.91
N MET A 171 -16.68 -23.38 14.23
CA MET A 171 -15.78 -22.68 15.14
C MET A 171 -14.29 -22.96 14.81
N THR A 172 -13.94 -24.20 14.54
CA THR A 172 -12.56 -24.58 14.19
C THR A 172 -12.10 -23.89 12.90
N ILE A 173 -12.95 -23.83 11.88
CA ILE A 173 -12.68 -23.12 10.61
C ILE A 173 -12.50 -21.63 10.88
N LYS A 174 -13.36 -21.03 11.73
CA LYS A 174 -13.27 -19.62 12.10
C LYS A 174 -11.91 -19.27 12.74
N TYR A 175 -11.48 -20.04 13.75
CA TYR A 175 -10.20 -19.83 14.40
C TYR A 175 -9.01 -20.09 13.47
N ALA A 176 -9.05 -21.14 12.65
CA ALA A 176 -8.02 -21.39 11.64
C ALA A 176 -7.90 -20.24 10.64
N THR A 177 -9.03 -19.69 10.18
CA THR A 177 -9.07 -18.54 9.26
C THR A 177 -8.46 -17.30 9.89
N ILE A 178 -8.76 -17.02 11.16
CA ILE A 178 -8.18 -15.92 11.92
C ILE A 178 -6.66 -16.08 12.04
N MET A 179 -6.19 -17.29 12.36
CA MET A 179 -4.74 -17.56 12.44
C MET A 179 -4.03 -17.32 11.09
N VAL A 180 -4.59 -17.82 9.99
CA VAL A 180 -4.03 -17.59 8.65
C VAL A 180 -4.01 -16.10 8.29
N ALA A 181 -5.01 -15.33 8.70
CA ALA A 181 -5.05 -13.89 8.43
C ALA A 181 -4.03 -13.09 9.25
N THR A 182 -3.72 -13.51 10.49
CA THR A 182 -2.92 -12.73 11.45
C THR A 182 -1.44 -13.11 11.47
N VAL A 183 -1.09 -14.40 11.31
CA VAL A 183 0.30 -14.90 11.39
C VAL A 183 1.28 -14.16 10.46
N PRO A 184 0.94 -13.81 9.21
CA PRO A 184 1.89 -13.09 8.34
C PRO A 184 2.18 -11.64 8.77
N ILE A 185 1.41 -11.09 9.73
CA ILE A 185 1.58 -9.70 10.22
C ILE A 185 2.39 -9.67 11.51
N LEU A 186 2.41 -10.78 12.26
CA LEU A 186 3.17 -10.94 13.51
C LEU A 186 4.64 -11.21 13.23
#